data_d1d76dc45ae236cf2f4bc786716752e2
#
_entry.id   d1d76dc45ae236cf2f4bc786716752e2
#
_cell.length_a   1.000
_cell.length_b   1.000
_cell.length_c   1.000
_cell.angle_alpha   90.00
_cell.angle_beta   90.00
_cell.angle_gamma   90.00
#
_symmetry.space_group_name_H-M   'P 1'
#
loop_
_entity.id
_entity.type
_entity.pdbx_description
1 polymer ?
#
loop_
_entity_poly.entity_id
_entity_poly.type
_entity_poly.pdbx_seq_one_letter_code
_entity_poly.pdbx_strand_id
1 'polypeptide(L)'
;TVAQLNQSFGLISSYTTSTGNLKGYNRTKNIELACAAVTGTVESGKTFSFNSTTGRRTVDKGYLPAGAIAQGASVEEVGGGVCQVSSTLFNAAAMANMEIVYSSPHAWPSTYVAPGRDATVDWQSYQSLEQSLDLKFKNTSDYPIFIVAYVTGNNYNKDCKCTVEIYGVAFKDGISIDLQTELVSTTPAPTEIELRLNTSLAYGETKTVRKAR
;
A
#
# COMPACT_ATOMS: atom_id res chain seq x y z
N THR A 1 15.51 -15.78 29.19
CA THR A 1 16.54 -14.79 29.55
C THR A 1 16.80 -13.85 28.39
N VAL A 2 17.43 -12.67 28.64
CA VAL A 2 17.83 -11.70 27.59
C VAL A 2 18.72 -12.36 26.54
N ALA A 3 19.58 -13.29 26.92
CA ALA A 3 20.44 -14.04 25.99
C ALA A 3 19.64 -14.95 25.04
N GLN A 4 18.56 -15.58 25.50
CA GLN A 4 17.67 -16.39 24.65
C GLN A 4 16.85 -15.54 23.69
N LEU A 5 16.40 -14.36 24.15
CA LEU A 5 15.73 -13.37 23.29
C LEU A 5 16.66 -12.85 22.18
N ASN A 6 17.90 -12.52 22.52
CA ASN A 6 18.90 -12.04 21.57
C ASN A 6 19.26 -13.08 20.48
N GLN A 7 19.20 -14.38 20.80
CA GLN A 7 19.45 -15.46 19.84
C GLN A 7 18.27 -15.72 18.92
N SER A 8 17.06 -15.35 19.32
CA SER A 8 15.83 -15.60 18.59
C SER A 8 15.30 -14.36 17.86
N PHE A 9 15.81 -13.18 18.14
CA PHE A 9 15.40 -11.93 17.49
C PHE A 9 16.08 -11.78 16.13
N GLY A 10 15.30 -11.64 15.09
CA GLY A 10 15.81 -11.50 13.73
C GLY A 10 14.73 -11.07 12.74
N LEU A 11 15.07 -11.14 11.47
CA LEU A 11 14.12 -10.89 10.37
C LEU A 11 13.05 -11.98 10.37
N ILE A 12 11.78 -11.60 10.53
CA ILE A 12 10.62 -12.51 10.46
C ILE A 12 10.08 -12.57 9.04
N SER A 13 9.92 -11.40 8.42
CA SER A 13 9.38 -11.28 7.07
C SER A 13 9.97 -10.09 6.34
N SER A 14 9.96 -10.15 5.01
CA SER A 14 10.33 -9.05 4.14
C SER A 14 9.46 -9.07 2.89
N TYR A 15 8.97 -7.92 2.48
CA TYR A 15 8.26 -7.77 1.22
C TYR A 15 8.73 -6.54 0.47
N THR A 16 8.84 -6.68 -0.86
CA THR A 16 9.36 -5.61 -1.73
C THR A 16 8.42 -5.40 -2.91
N THR A 17 8.10 -4.15 -3.19
CA THR A 17 7.38 -3.74 -4.38
C THR A 17 8.24 -2.81 -5.24
N SER A 18 8.10 -2.92 -6.57
CA SER A 18 8.79 -2.04 -7.50
C SER A 18 7.87 -0.91 -7.97
N THR A 19 8.40 0.28 -8.16
CA THR A 19 7.67 1.39 -8.79
C THR A 19 7.32 1.09 -10.25
N GLY A 20 8.06 0.19 -10.92
CA GLY A 20 7.86 -0.17 -12.31
C GLY A 20 7.81 1.06 -13.23
N ASN A 21 6.67 1.28 -13.88
CA ASN A 21 6.42 2.47 -14.70
C ASN A 21 5.96 3.70 -13.89
N LEU A 22 5.64 3.52 -12.61
CA LEU A 22 5.17 4.56 -11.70
C LEU A 22 6.37 5.29 -11.09
N LYS A 23 7.15 5.95 -11.90
CA LYS A 23 8.38 6.66 -11.53
C LYS A 23 8.15 8.16 -11.39
N GLY A 24 9.11 8.82 -10.80
CA GLY A 24 9.18 10.27 -10.68
C GLY A 24 9.60 10.72 -9.28
N TYR A 25 10.23 11.88 -9.22
CA TYR A 25 10.77 12.42 -7.98
C TYR A 25 9.69 12.53 -6.89
N ASN A 26 8.59 13.20 -7.20
CA ASN A 26 7.53 13.48 -6.23
C ASN A 26 6.98 12.19 -5.63
N ARG A 27 6.69 11.20 -6.48
CA ARG A 27 6.17 9.91 -6.03
C ARG A 27 7.17 9.18 -5.13
N THR A 28 8.43 9.11 -5.54
CA THR A 28 9.48 8.45 -4.74
C THR A 28 9.69 9.16 -3.42
N LYS A 29 9.67 10.50 -3.42
CA LYS A 29 9.76 11.29 -2.19
C LYS A 29 8.61 11.02 -1.22
N ASN A 30 7.40 10.90 -1.72
CA ASN A 30 6.24 10.54 -0.90
C ASN A 30 6.38 9.13 -0.28
N ILE A 31 6.89 8.17 -1.08
CA ILE A 31 7.16 6.81 -0.59
C ILE A 31 8.25 6.83 0.50
N GLU A 32 9.34 7.56 0.31
CA GLU A 32 10.40 7.71 1.32
C GLU A 32 9.87 8.30 2.63
N LEU A 33 9.06 9.35 2.56
CA LEU A 33 8.46 9.98 3.74
C LEU A 33 7.54 9.00 4.49
N ALA A 34 6.72 8.25 3.75
CA ALA A 34 5.83 7.26 4.35
C ALA A 34 6.63 6.09 4.95
N CYS A 35 7.68 5.59 4.28
CA CYS A 35 8.58 4.58 4.82
C CYS A 35 9.23 5.03 6.13
N ALA A 36 9.76 6.25 6.16
CA ALA A 36 10.35 6.81 7.37
C ALA A 36 9.32 6.91 8.52
N ALA A 37 8.10 7.30 8.21
CA ALA A 37 7.04 7.45 9.20
C ALA A 37 6.56 6.10 9.79
N VAL A 38 6.49 5.02 8.99
CA VAL A 38 6.02 3.70 9.47
C VAL A 38 7.11 2.89 10.14
N THR A 39 8.39 3.29 10.01
CA THR A 39 9.50 2.62 10.69
C THR A 39 9.40 2.83 12.19
N GLY A 40 9.40 1.75 12.96
CA GLY A 40 9.28 1.81 14.42
C GLY A 40 8.78 0.52 15.04
N THR A 41 8.52 0.58 16.34
CA THR A 41 8.12 -0.56 17.16
C THR A 41 6.60 -0.66 17.27
N VAL A 42 6.10 -1.88 17.23
CA VAL A 42 4.72 -2.22 17.60
C VAL A 42 4.76 -3.21 18.77
N GLU A 43 4.36 -2.74 19.94
CA GLU A 43 4.35 -3.53 21.15
C GLU A 43 3.44 -4.76 21.05
N SER A 44 3.71 -5.80 21.84
CA SER A 44 2.89 -6.99 21.94
C SER A 44 1.43 -6.65 22.25
N GLY A 45 0.49 -7.25 21.55
CA GLY A 45 -0.95 -7.03 21.71
C GLY A 45 -1.45 -5.67 21.19
N LYS A 46 -0.58 -4.78 20.69
CA LYS A 46 -1.00 -3.47 20.17
C LYS A 46 -1.36 -3.52 18.70
N THR A 47 -2.29 -2.66 18.32
CA THR A 47 -2.70 -2.46 16.93
C THR A 47 -1.94 -1.29 16.32
N PHE A 48 -1.29 -1.56 15.19
CA PHE A 48 -0.73 -0.55 14.31
C PHE A 48 -1.84 0.03 13.44
N SER A 49 -1.81 1.34 13.19
CA SER A 49 -2.64 2.04 12.21
C SER A 49 -1.74 2.89 11.32
N PHE A 50 -1.82 2.68 10.03
CA PHE A 50 -0.99 3.41 9.07
C PHE A 50 -1.29 4.91 9.14
N ASN A 51 -2.57 5.29 9.08
CA ASN A 51 -2.97 6.68 9.11
C ASN A 51 -2.66 7.36 10.45
N SER A 52 -2.84 6.67 11.58
CA SER A 52 -2.47 7.21 12.88
C SER A 52 -0.96 7.48 12.98
N THR A 53 -0.14 6.61 12.38
CA THR A 53 1.32 6.70 12.42
C THR A 53 1.86 7.76 11.47
N THR A 54 1.39 7.81 10.22
CA THR A 54 1.87 8.77 9.21
C THR A 54 1.19 10.14 9.34
N GLY A 55 -0.01 10.18 9.88
CA GLY A 55 -0.90 11.33 9.81
C GLY A 55 -1.39 11.61 8.39
N ARG A 56 -2.10 12.74 8.23
CA ARG A 56 -2.49 13.23 6.90
C ARG A 56 -1.27 13.58 6.06
N ARG A 57 -1.33 13.26 4.79
CA ARG A 57 -0.28 13.58 3.81
C ARG A 57 -0.52 14.99 3.30
N THR A 58 0.25 15.93 3.82
CA THR A 58 0.09 17.36 3.56
C THR A 58 1.41 17.97 3.06
N VAL A 59 1.32 19.09 2.36
CA VAL A 59 2.49 19.79 1.78
C VAL A 59 3.45 20.26 2.88
N ASP A 60 2.94 20.73 4.01
CA ASP A 60 3.74 21.16 5.16
C ASP A 60 4.57 20.02 5.79
N LYS A 61 4.15 18.76 5.61
CA LYS A 61 4.95 17.57 5.96
C LYS A 61 5.91 17.13 4.86
N GLY A 62 6.00 17.86 3.76
CA GLY A 62 6.90 17.57 2.65
C GLY A 62 6.33 16.64 1.58
N TYR A 63 5.05 16.22 1.69
CA TYR A 63 4.41 15.44 0.62
C TYR A 63 4.14 16.30 -0.62
N LEU A 64 4.33 15.71 -1.78
CA LEU A 64 4.26 16.38 -3.08
C LEU A 64 3.13 15.81 -3.94
N PRO A 65 2.57 16.60 -4.88
CA PRO A 65 1.64 16.09 -5.87
C PRO A 65 2.30 14.99 -6.72
N ALA A 66 1.63 13.85 -6.86
CA ALA A 66 2.05 12.75 -7.72
C ALA A 66 0.83 11.91 -8.13
N GLY A 67 1.01 11.07 -9.16
CA GLY A 67 -0.06 10.23 -9.66
C GLY A 67 -0.65 9.31 -8.59
N ALA A 68 -1.96 9.36 -8.46
CA ALA A 68 -2.80 8.55 -7.60
C ALA A 68 -4.00 7.99 -8.39
N ILE A 69 -4.68 7.00 -7.84
CA ILE A 69 -5.95 6.50 -8.38
C ILE A 69 -7.04 6.97 -7.43
N ALA A 70 -7.89 7.89 -7.89
CA ALA A 70 -9.04 8.36 -7.15
C ALA A 70 -10.30 8.27 -8.00
N GLN A 71 -11.39 7.75 -7.42
CA GLN A 71 -12.69 7.59 -8.09
C GLN A 71 -12.63 6.91 -9.46
N GLY A 72 -11.72 5.95 -9.62
CA GLY A 72 -11.54 5.23 -10.89
C GLY A 72 -10.87 6.05 -12.00
N ALA A 73 -10.15 7.10 -11.67
CA ALA A 73 -9.35 7.89 -12.62
C ALA A 73 -7.91 8.07 -12.09
N SER A 74 -6.97 8.26 -13.00
CA SER A 74 -5.62 8.69 -12.66
C SER A 74 -5.65 10.20 -12.43
N VAL A 75 -5.29 10.64 -11.22
CA VAL A 75 -5.25 12.04 -10.80
C VAL A 75 -3.90 12.38 -10.20
N GLU A 76 -3.54 13.65 -10.16
CA GLU A 76 -2.44 14.14 -9.32
C GLU A 76 -2.98 14.53 -7.94
N GLU A 77 -2.42 13.92 -6.90
CA GLU A 77 -2.82 14.16 -5.52
C GLU A 77 -1.60 14.24 -4.61
N VAL A 78 -1.66 15.11 -3.59
CA VAL A 78 -0.59 15.21 -2.58
C VAL A 78 -0.49 13.89 -1.81
N GLY A 79 0.69 13.29 -1.80
CA GLY A 79 0.91 11.98 -1.22
C GLY A 79 0.71 10.81 -2.20
N GLY A 80 0.51 11.09 -3.50
CA GLY A 80 0.46 10.02 -4.51
C GLY A 80 1.66 9.08 -4.41
N GLY A 81 1.40 7.76 -4.32
CA GLY A 81 2.40 6.73 -4.10
C GLY A 81 2.38 6.09 -2.71
N VAL A 82 1.81 6.72 -1.71
CA VAL A 82 1.81 6.22 -0.31
C VAL A 82 1.10 4.87 -0.16
N CYS A 83 0.05 4.60 -0.95
CA CYS A 83 -0.60 3.28 -0.97
C CYS A 83 0.34 2.12 -1.38
N GLN A 84 1.45 2.40 -2.05
CA GLN A 84 2.45 1.38 -2.31
C GLN A 84 3.17 0.96 -1.02
N VAL A 85 3.44 1.91 -0.11
CA VAL A 85 4.04 1.60 1.20
C VAL A 85 3.08 0.79 2.06
N SER A 86 1.79 1.18 2.13
CA SER A 86 0.79 0.43 2.90
C SER A 86 0.58 -0.98 2.35
N SER A 87 0.55 -1.15 1.03
CA SER A 87 0.44 -2.48 0.41
C SER A 87 1.69 -3.34 0.67
N THR A 88 2.88 -2.74 0.63
CA THR A 88 4.12 -3.46 0.96
C THR A 88 4.13 -3.89 2.42
N LEU A 89 3.72 -3.00 3.34
CA LEU A 89 3.60 -3.29 4.76
C LEU A 89 2.50 -4.33 5.06
N PHE A 90 1.37 -4.28 4.36
CA PHE A 90 0.30 -5.28 4.47
C PHE A 90 0.83 -6.69 4.21
N ASN A 91 1.56 -6.88 3.11
CA ASN A 91 2.14 -8.18 2.78
C ASN A 91 3.19 -8.61 3.81
N ALA A 92 4.09 -7.71 4.21
CA ALA A 92 5.09 -8.03 5.23
C ALA A 92 4.43 -8.39 6.57
N ALA A 93 3.39 -7.67 7.01
CA ALA A 93 2.66 -7.96 8.23
C ALA A 93 1.93 -9.30 8.19
N ALA A 94 1.27 -9.62 7.06
CA ALA A 94 0.62 -10.91 6.88
C ALA A 94 1.63 -12.07 6.88
N MET A 95 2.78 -11.92 6.22
CA MET A 95 3.88 -12.90 6.24
C MET A 95 4.56 -13.01 7.62
N ALA A 96 4.48 -11.97 8.45
CA ALA A 96 4.91 -12.00 9.85
C ALA A 96 3.85 -12.58 10.79
N ASN A 97 2.76 -13.15 10.27
CA ASN A 97 1.64 -13.70 11.05
C ASN A 97 0.94 -12.68 11.97
N MET A 98 0.93 -11.42 11.57
CA MET A 98 0.15 -10.40 12.26
C MET A 98 -1.33 -10.52 11.91
N GLU A 99 -2.21 -10.27 12.86
CA GLU A 99 -3.66 -10.22 12.62
C GLU A 99 -4.01 -8.97 11.82
N ILE A 100 -4.48 -9.11 10.58
CA ILE A 100 -4.97 -7.99 9.79
C ILE A 100 -6.35 -7.58 10.32
N VAL A 101 -6.41 -6.43 10.98
CA VAL A 101 -7.64 -5.89 11.60
C VAL A 101 -8.48 -5.15 10.59
N TYR A 102 -7.85 -4.39 9.68
CA TYR A 102 -8.53 -3.65 8.63
C TYR A 102 -7.60 -3.42 7.43
N SER A 103 -8.11 -3.68 6.26
CA SER A 103 -7.51 -3.28 4.98
C SER A 103 -8.63 -3.06 3.95
N SER A 104 -8.38 -2.24 2.95
CA SER A 104 -9.31 -2.01 1.84
C SER A 104 -8.55 -2.14 0.53
N PRO A 105 -9.03 -2.92 -0.45
CA PRO A 105 -8.41 -2.99 -1.77
C PRO A 105 -8.61 -1.67 -2.52
N HIS A 106 -7.78 -1.42 -3.55
CA HIS A 106 -8.04 -0.34 -4.47
C HIS A 106 -9.28 -0.63 -5.33
N ALA A 107 -9.98 0.42 -5.72
CA ALA A 107 -11.07 0.31 -6.70
C ALA A 107 -10.60 -0.19 -8.07
N TRP A 108 -9.30 -0.07 -8.36
CA TRP A 108 -8.64 -0.59 -9.56
C TRP A 108 -7.40 -1.40 -9.16
N PRO A 109 -7.12 -2.51 -9.84
CA PRO A 109 -5.95 -3.32 -9.51
C PRO A 109 -4.67 -2.49 -9.55
N SER A 110 -3.89 -2.56 -8.49
CA SER A 110 -2.56 -1.95 -8.45
C SER A 110 -1.60 -2.77 -9.33
N THR A 111 -0.58 -2.11 -9.88
CA THR A 111 0.39 -2.76 -10.78
C THR A 111 1.64 -3.27 -10.06
N TYR A 112 1.78 -3.00 -8.77
CA TYR A 112 2.97 -3.32 -7.97
C TYR A 112 2.79 -4.52 -7.02
N VAL A 113 1.57 -5.04 -6.89
CA VAL A 113 1.25 -6.29 -6.17
C VAL A 113 0.24 -7.12 -6.95
N ALA A 114 0.16 -8.41 -6.63
CA ALA A 114 -0.88 -9.27 -7.17
C ALA A 114 -2.27 -8.85 -6.64
N PRO A 115 -3.36 -9.13 -7.39
CA PRO A 115 -4.73 -8.87 -6.92
C PRO A 115 -4.99 -9.46 -5.54
N GLY A 116 -5.68 -8.70 -4.68
CA GLY A 116 -5.97 -9.08 -3.31
C GLY A 116 -4.82 -8.87 -2.31
N ARG A 117 -3.68 -8.33 -2.76
CA ARG A 117 -2.51 -8.04 -1.91
C ARG A 117 -2.25 -6.56 -1.71
N ASP A 118 -3.19 -5.71 -2.08
CA ASP A 118 -3.09 -4.27 -1.94
C ASP A 118 -3.86 -3.76 -0.72
N ALA A 119 -3.41 -2.66 -0.17
CA ALA A 119 -4.06 -1.96 0.92
C ALA A 119 -4.08 -0.46 0.63
N THR A 120 -5.28 0.06 0.39
CA THR A 120 -5.51 1.49 0.17
C THR A 120 -5.48 2.23 1.49
N VAL A 121 -4.80 3.36 1.52
CA VAL A 121 -4.84 4.31 2.63
C VAL A 121 -5.19 5.69 2.09
N ASP A 122 -6.21 6.31 2.71
CA ASP A 122 -6.65 7.65 2.38
C ASP A 122 -7.22 8.33 3.63
N TRP A 123 -6.88 9.60 3.84
CA TRP A 123 -7.39 10.38 4.95
C TRP A 123 -7.58 11.82 4.55
N GLN A 124 -8.74 12.12 4.00
CA GLN A 124 -9.10 13.44 3.53
C GLN A 124 -9.35 14.43 4.68
N SER A 125 -9.21 15.72 4.41
CA SER A 125 -9.30 16.79 5.42
C SER A 125 -10.66 16.85 6.12
N TYR A 126 -11.72 16.42 5.46
CA TYR A 126 -13.10 16.40 5.96
C TYR A 126 -13.47 15.11 6.68
N GLN A 127 -12.57 14.11 6.72
CA GLN A 127 -12.82 12.82 7.38
C GLN A 127 -12.22 12.78 8.78
N SER A 128 -12.88 12.06 9.71
CA SER A 128 -12.25 11.60 10.92
C SER A 128 -11.30 10.41 10.60
N LEU A 129 -10.45 10.03 11.56
CA LEU A 129 -9.57 8.88 11.38
C LEU A 129 -10.37 7.58 11.16
N GLU A 130 -11.50 7.41 11.83
CA GLU A 130 -12.37 6.24 11.73
C GLU A 130 -13.08 6.13 10.38
N GLN A 131 -13.30 7.26 9.71
CA GLN A 131 -13.90 7.32 8.36
C GLN A 131 -12.90 7.16 7.25
N SER A 132 -11.61 7.15 7.57
CA SER A 132 -10.53 7.04 6.58
C SER A 132 -10.32 5.60 6.13
N LEU A 133 -9.83 5.41 4.90
CA LEU A 133 -9.29 4.11 4.48
C LEU A 133 -7.92 3.93 5.13
N ASP A 134 -7.75 2.88 5.89
CA ASP A 134 -6.55 2.64 6.69
C ASP A 134 -6.01 1.22 6.47
N LEU A 135 -4.79 0.98 6.86
CA LEU A 135 -4.25 -0.34 7.11
C LEU A 135 -4.04 -0.49 8.61
N LYS A 136 -4.72 -1.47 9.21
CA LYS A 136 -4.56 -1.81 10.62
C LYS A 136 -4.21 -3.27 10.78
N PHE A 137 -3.19 -3.56 11.57
CA PHE A 137 -2.87 -4.92 11.99
C PHE A 137 -2.49 -4.94 13.47
N LYS A 138 -2.71 -6.07 14.13
CA LYS A 138 -2.37 -6.28 15.53
C LYS A 138 -1.15 -7.17 15.64
N ASN A 139 -0.19 -6.76 16.45
CA ASN A 139 0.90 -7.64 16.84
C ASN A 139 0.36 -8.69 17.81
N THR A 140 0.20 -9.92 17.32
CA THR A 140 -0.31 -11.09 18.07
C THR A 140 0.80 -11.90 18.73
N SER A 141 2.06 -11.51 18.53
CA SER A 141 3.18 -12.20 19.18
C SER A 141 3.34 -11.76 20.65
N ASP A 142 4.00 -12.57 21.44
CA ASP A 142 4.29 -12.27 22.86
C ASP A 142 5.34 -11.15 23.03
N TYR A 143 5.97 -10.69 21.95
CA TYR A 143 7.09 -9.76 21.96
C TYR A 143 6.82 -8.57 21.04
N PRO A 144 7.48 -7.43 21.27
CA PRO A 144 7.42 -6.33 20.30
C PRO A 144 8.02 -6.76 18.94
N ILE A 145 7.48 -6.20 17.88
CA ILE A 145 8.06 -6.26 16.54
C ILE A 145 8.61 -4.91 16.15
N PHE A 146 9.58 -4.89 15.24
CA PHE A 146 10.18 -3.67 14.71
C PHE A 146 10.03 -3.66 13.19
N ILE A 147 9.41 -2.59 12.67
CA ILE A 147 9.21 -2.36 11.24
C ILE A 147 10.37 -1.50 10.74
N VAL A 148 11.02 -1.93 9.68
CA VAL A 148 11.99 -1.15 8.91
C VAL A 148 11.46 -1.01 7.49
N ALA A 149 11.21 0.21 7.05
CA ALA A 149 10.74 0.50 5.71
C ALA A 149 11.68 1.48 5.01
N TYR A 150 12.04 1.19 3.77
CA TYR A 150 12.98 2.00 3.02
C TYR A 150 12.79 1.89 1.51
N VAL A 151 13.37 2.85 0.80
CA VAL A 151 13.43 2.87 -0.66
C VAL A 151 14.87 2.64 -1.11
N THR A 152 15.04 1.79 -2.12
CA THR A 152 16.33 1.57 -2.79
C THR A 152 16.20 1.89 -4.29
N GLY A 153 17.35 2.14 -4.94
CA GLY A 153 17.43 2.48 -6.36
C GLY A 153 17.49 3.99 -6.62
N ASN A 154 17.47 4.35 -7.89
CA ASN A 154 17.51 5.75 -8.30
C ASN A 154 16.10 6.34 -8.31
N ASN A 155 15.88 7.42 -7.58
CA ASN A 155 14.60 8.10 -7.37
C ASN A 155 13.87 8.53 -8.65
N TYR A 156 14.50 8.43 -9.81
CA TYR A 156 13.97 8.90 -11.09
C TYR A 156 13.75 7.79 -12.11
N ASN A 157 14.13 6.55 -11.82
CA ASN A 157 14.06 5.44 -12.76
C ASN A 157 13.17 4.30 -12.27
N LYS A 158 13.05 3.27 -13.12
CA LYS A 158 12.19 2.11 -12.89
C LYS A 158 12.69 1.14 -11.81
N ASP A 159 13.91 1.34 -11.31
CA ASP A 159 14.55 0.41 -10.37
C ASP A 159 14.28 0.76 -8.91
N CYS A 160 13.51 1.84 -8.65
CA CYS A 160 13.07 2.18 -7.31
C CYS A 160 12.20 1.06 -6.73
N LYS A 161 12.59 0.61 -5.55
CA LYS A 161 11.90 -0.43 -4.80
C LYS A 161 11.57 0.08 -3.40
N CYS A 162 10.34 -0.17 -2.98
CA CYS A 162 9.91 -0.01 -1.59
C CYS A 162 10.01 -1.37 -0.90
N THR A 163 10.78 -1.46 0.16
CA THR A 163 10.96 -2.68 0.96
C THR A 163 10.47 -2.41 2.38
N VAL A 164 9.74 -3.35 2.93
CA VAL A 164 9.36 -3.41 4.33
C VAL A 164 9.86 -4.72 4.91
N GLU A 165 10.60 -4.61 6.00
CA GLU A 165 11.10 -5.72 6.80
C GLU A 165 10.49 -5.66 8.20
N ILE A 166 10.09 -6.81 8.72
CA ILE A 166 9.61 -6.94 10.09
C ILE A 166 10.56 -7.83 10.85
N TYR A 167 11.09 -7.27 11.92
CA TYR A 167 11.99 -7.94 12.86
C TYR A 167 11.25 -8.26 14.14
N GLY A 168 11.57 -9.39 14.75
CA GLY A 168 10.98 -9.85 16.00
C GLY A 168 11.55 -11.20 16.42
N VAL A 169 10.86 -11.87 17.32
CA VAL A 169 11.23 -13.24 17.69
C VAL A 169 10.80 -14.18 16.56
N ALA A 170 11.75 -14.91 16.01
CA ALA A 170 11.53 -15.84 14.90
C ALA A 170 10.45 -16.89 15.25
N PHE A 171 9.73 -17.36 14.23
CA PHE A 171 8.82 -18.51 14.39
C PHE A 171 9.59 -19.72 14.88
N LYS A 172 8.92 -20.54 15.70
CA LYS A 172 9.49 -21.82 16.13
C LYS A 172 9.65 -22.76 14.92
N ASP A 173 10.69 -23.56 14.94
CA ASP A 173 10.88 -24.71 14.02
C ASP A 173 11.02 -24.33 12.53
N GLY A 174 11.50 -23.14 12.21
CA GLY A 174 11.76 -22.73 10.82
C GLY A 174 10.48 -22.54 9.98
N ILE A 175 9.35 -22.31 10.62
CA ILE A 175 8.10 -21.98 9.93
C ILE A 175 8.28 -20.67 9.15
N SER A 176 7.86 -20.66 7.89
CA SER A 176 7.69 -19.46 7.06
C SER A 176 6.27 -19.38 6.56
N ILE A 177 5.77 -18.16 6.40
CA ILE A 177 4.42 -17.91 5.86
C ILE A 177 4.59 -17.34 4.46
N ASP A 178 3.94 -17.95 3.48
CA ASP A 178 3.82 -17.45 2.12
C ASP A 178 2.36 -17.10 1.83
N LEU A 179 2.16 -16.05 1.03
CA LEU A 179 0.85 -15.58 0.63
C LEU A 179 0.56 -16.06 -0.79
N GLN A 180 -0.57 -16.74 -0.96
CA GLN A 180 -1.04 -17.17 -2.27
C GLN A 180 -2.30 -16.40 -2.66
N THR A 181 -2.43 -16.10 -3.95
CA THR A 181 -3.62 -15.45 -4.51
C THR A 181 -4.29 -16.43 -5.46
N GLU A 182 -5.58 -16.68 -5.24
CA GLU A 182 -6.41 -17.53 -6.09
C GLU A 182 -7.51 -16.70 -6.74
N LEU A 183 -7.69 -16.84 -8.06
CA LEU A 183 -8.79 -16.21 -8.77
C LEU A 183 -10.05 -17.07 -8.58
N VAL A 184 -10.98 -16.61 -7.75
CA VAL A 184 -12.22 -17.33 -7.44
C VAL A 184 -13.27 -17.11 -8.53
N SER A 185 -13.41 -15.87 -9.03
CA SER A 185 -14.38 -15.54 -10.08
C SER A 185 -14.01 -14.26 -10.81
N THR A 186 -14.55 -14.11 -12.00
CA THR A 186 -14.45 -12.87 -12.78
C THR A 186 -15.85 -12.40 -13.15
N THR A 187 -16.17 -11.16 -12.78
CA THR A 187 -17.41 -10.50 -13.22
C THR A 187 -17.05 -9.52 -14.33
N PRO A 188 -17.62 -9.67 -15.54
CA PRO A 188 -17.42 -8.71 -16.61
C PRO A 188 -17.88 -7.31 -16.18
N ALA A 189 -17.13 -6.29 -16.57
CA ALA A 189 -17.56 -4.91 -16.35
C ALA A 189 -18.90 -4.67 -17.06
N PRO A 190 -19.88 -4.00 -16.41
CA PRO A 190 -21.13 -3.64 -17.07
C PRO A 190 -20.85 -2.75 -18.28
N THR A 191 -21.51 -3.02 -19.39
CA THR A 191 -21.42 -2.19 -20.59
C THR A 191 -22.41 -1.03 -20.42
N GLU A 192 -21.92 0.14 -20.06
CA GLU A 192 -22.71 1.37 -20.15
C GLU A 192 -22.47 2.04 -21.49
N ILE A 193 -23.54 2.33 -22.21
CA ILE A 193 -23.50 3.14 -23.43
C ILE A 193 -23.76 4.59 -23.00
N GLU A 194 -22.72 5.40 -22.94
CA GLU A 194 -22.84 6.84 -22.73
C GLU A 194 -22.83 7.53 -24.09
N LEU A 195 -23.95 8.10 -24.48
CA LEU A 195 -24.05 8.91 -25.70
C LEU A 195 -23.54 10.32 -25.38
N ARG A 196 -22.39 10.69 -25.93
CA ARG A 196 -21.86 12.04 -25.88
C ARG A 196 -21.90 12.68 -27.26
N LEU A 197 -22.41 13.90 -27.32
CA LEU A 197 -22.29 14.70 -28.53
C LEU A 197 -20.80 14.94 -28.83
N ASN A 198 -20.34 14.44 -29.95
CA ASN A 198 -18.99 14.69 -30.43
C ASN A 198 -19.09 15.52 -31.73
N THR A 199 -18.83 16.81 -31.60
CA THR A 199 -18.92 17.77 -32.71
C THR A 199 -17.84 17.56 -33.79
N SER A 200 -16.85 16.69 -33.56
CA SER A 200 -15.83 16.35 -34.57
C SER A 200 -16.23 15.15 -35.46
N LEU A 201 -17.38 14.50 -35.20
CA LEU A 201 -17.89 13.42 -36.04
C LEU A 201 -18.84 13.98 -37.11
N ALA A 202 -18.81 13.38 -38.29
CA ALA A 202 -19.78 13.70 -39.35
C ALA A 202 -21.22 13.29 -38.92
N TYR A 203 -22.20 13.94 -39.50
CA TYR A 203 -23.62 13.61 -39.27
C TYR A 203 -23.90 12.13 -39.55
N GLY A 204 -24.44 11.41 -38.54
CA GLY A 204 -24.73 9.98 -38.63
C GLY A 204 -23.59 9.06 -38.23
N GLU A 205 -22.39 9.57 -37.91
CA GLU A 205 -21.32 8.75 -37.36
C GLU A 205 -21.43 8.64 -35.83
N THR A 206 -21.11 7.46 -35.30
CA THR A 206 -21.06 7.19 -33.86
C THR A 206 -19.74 6.58 -33.50
N LYS A 207 -19.18 7.02 -32.35
CA LYS A 207 -17.98 6.44 -31.77
C LYS A 207 -18.27 5.87 -30.37
N THR A 208 -18.07 4.58 -30.22
CA THR A 208 -18.21 3.94 -28.91
C THR A 208 -16.97 4.20 -28.06
N VAL A 209 -17.15 4.81 -26.90
CA VAL A 209 -16.10 4.99 -25.89
C VAL A 209 -16.37 4.02 -24.75
N ARG A 210 -15.45 3.08 -24.53
CA ARG A 210 -15.53 2.16 -23.38
C ARG A 210 -14.78 2.79 -22.23
N LYS A 211 -15.48 3.00 -21.12
CA LYS A 211 -14.81 3.28 -19.83
C LYS A 211 -14.61 1.94 -19.12
N ALA A 212 -13.37 1.64 -18.76
CA ALA A 212 -13.12 0.60 -17.78
C ALA A 212 -13.52 1.15 -16.39
N ARG A 213 -14.25 0.38 -15.64
CA ARG A 213 -14.50 0.59 -14.19
C ARG A 213 -13.67 -0.35 -13.38
#